data_40e3e21b43ca68abbfbff356fc978536
#
_entry.id   40e3e21b43ca68abbfbff356fc978536
#
_cell.length_a   1.000
_cell.length_b   1.000
_cell.length_c   1.000
_cell.angle_alpha   90.00
_cell.angle_beta   90.00
_cell.angle_gamma   90.00
#
_symmetry.space_group_name_H-M   'P 1'
#
loop_
_entity.id
_entity.type
_entity.pdbx_description
1 polymer ?
#
loop_
_entity_poly.entity_id
_entity_poly.type
_entity_poly.pdbx_seq_one_letter_code
_entity_poly.pdbx_strand_id
1 'polypeptide(L)'
;KREDFDRQTSEFSGGWRMRIELAKLLLKKPDVLLLDEPTNHLDIESIQWLEDFLIDNGQAVVVISHDRAFVDHITTRTIEVTMGRIYDYKVNYSQYLQLRKERREQQQKAYDEQQKMIAETREFIERFKGTYSKTLQVQSRVKMLEKLEILEVDEEDTSALRLKFP
;
A
#
# COMPACT_ATOMS: atom_id res chain seq x y z
N LYS A 1 29.03 27.22 7.03
CA LYS A 1 30.04 28.37 7.10
C LYS A 1 31.36 27.90 6.50
N ARG A 2 32.30 28.82 6.13
CA ARG A 2 33.59 28.39 5.56
C ARG A 2 34.40 27.52 6.51
N GLU A 3 34.24 27.69 7.80
CA GLU A 3 34.88 26.90 8.88
C GLU A 3 34.43 25.42 8.90
N ASP A 4 33.33 25.09 8.26
CA ASP A 4 32.80 23.73 8.25
C ASP A 4 33.32 22.85 7.10
N PHE A 5 34.07 23.43 6.15
CA PHE A 5 34.58 22.69 4.98
C PHE A 5 35.61 21.61 5.31
N ASP A 6 36.40 21.83 6.37
CA ASP A 6 37.46 20.92 6.78
C ASP A 6 37.02 19.96 7.91
N ARG A 7 35.74 20.07 8.36
CA ARG A 7 35.20 19.20 9.42
C ARG A 7 34.83 17.81 8.88
N GLN A 8 35.07 16.80 9.68
CA GLN A 8 34.64 15.45 9.34
C GLN A 8 33.10 15.35 9.39
N THR A 9 32.52 14.60 8.44
CA THR A 9 31.02 14.41 8.38
C THR A 9 30.48 13.77 9.65
N SER A 10 31.29 13.03 10.39
CA SER A 10 30.93 12.41 11.69
C SER A 10 30.66 13.42 12.81
N GLU A 11 31.16 14.65 12.68
CA GLU A 11 30.97 15.72 13.67
C GLU A 11 29.65 16.47 13.53
N PHE A 12 28.94 16.23 12.46
CA PHE A 12 27.62 16.86 12.22
C PHE A 12 26.48 16.06 12.84
N SER A 13 25.38 16.76 13.18
CA SER A 13 24.14 16.11 13.62
C SER A 13 23.57 15.17 12.55
N GLY A 14 22.70 14.25 12.94
CA GLY A 14 22.06 13.31 12.01
C GLY A 14 21.38 14.00 10.83
N GLY A 15 20.64 15.08 11.09
CA GLY A 15 19.98 15.87 10.05
C GLY A 15 20.96 16.52 9.07
N TRP A 16 22.06 17.07 9.56
CA TRP A 16 23.11 17.63 8.69
C TRP A 16 23.81 16.57 7.85
N ARG A 17 24.09 15.40 8.42
CA ARG A 17 24.66 14.27 7.65
C ARG A 17 23.74 13.84 6.53
N MET A 18 22.44 13.72 6.80
CA MET A 18 21.44 13.37 5.79
C MET A 18 21.39 14.41 4.67
N ARG A 19 21.39 15.71 5.00
CA ARG A 19 21.46 16.80 4.00
C ARG A 19 22.71 16.71 3.12
N ILE A 20 23.88 16.40 3.73
CA ILE A 20 25.15 16.23 2.99
C ILE A 20 25.06 15.05 2.03
N GLU A 21 24.55 13.90 2.48
CA GLU A 21 24.39 12.71 1.61
C GLU A 21 23.37 12.95 0.49
N LEU A 22 22.25 13.61 0.77
CA LEU A 22 21.32 14.04 -0.26
C LEU A 22 21.98 14.97 -1.27
N ALA A 23 22.70 15.98 -0.82
CA ALA A 23 23.41 16.87 -1.72
C ALA A 23 24.40 16.12 -2.63
N LYS A 24 25.13 15.13 -2.11
CA LYS A 24 26.01 14.26 -2.90
C LYS A 24 25.24 13.46 -3.95
N LEU A 25 24.09 12.89 -3.59
CA LEU A 25 23.23 12.16 -4.53
C LEU A 25 22.75 13.06 -5.65
N LEU A 26 22.34 14.26 -5.32
CA LEU A 26 21.77 15.22 -6.27
C LEU A 26 22.80 15.78 -7.23
N LEU A 27 24.04 15.99 -6.78
CA LEU A 27 25.14 16.38 -7.65
C LEU A 27 25.41 15.34 -8.75
N LYS A 28 25.01 14.07 -8.52
CA LYS A 28 25.08 13.00 -9.53
C LYS A 28 23.95 13.07 -10.56
N LYS A 29 22.93 13.91 -10.34
CA LYS A 29 21.74 14.09 -11.21
C LYS A 29 21.10 12.76 -11.61
N PRO A 30 20.66 11.92 -10.66
CA PRO A 30 20.04 10.64 -10.98
C PRO A 30 18.68 10.87 -11.67
N ASP A 31 18.31 10.00 -12.60
CA ASP A 31 16.97 10.05 -13.24
C ASP A 31 15.87 9.64 -12.26
N VAL A 32 16.19 8.73 -11.31
CA VAL A 32 15.28 8.24 -10.28
C VAL A 32 15.98 8.24 -8.93
N LEU A 33 15.33 8.81 -7.92
CA LEU A 33 15.78 8.82 -6.54
C LEU A 33 14.97 7.82 -5.72
N LEU A 34 15.63 6.87 -5.06
CA LEU A 34 15.02 5.90 -4.16
C LEU A 34 15.32 6.27 -2.72
N LEU A 35 14.31 6.51 -1.92
CA LEU A 35 14.42 6.90 -0.51
C LEU A 35 13.70 5.88 0.37
N ASP A 36 14.43 5.31 1.31
CA ASP A 36 13.91 4.39 2.31
C ASP A 36 13.99 5.06 3.68
N GLU A 37 12.81 5.30 4.30
CA GLU A 37 12.64 5.97 5.58
C GLU A 37 13.47 7.27 5.74
N PRO A 38 13.39 8.22 4.80
CA PRO A 38 14.28 9.38 4.76
C PRO A 38 14.04 10.37 5.91
N THR A 39 12.90 10.27 6.61
CA THR A 39 12.56 11.13 7.76
C THR A 39 13.13 10.64 9.08
N ASN A 40 13.65 9.41 9.13
CA ASN A 40 14.19 8.85 10.35
C ASN A 40 15.36 9.68 10.88
N HIS A 41 15.29 10.01 12.17
CA HIS A 41 16.30 10.80 12.90
C HIS A 41 16.47 12.25 12.41
N LEU A 42 15.53 12.77 11.61
CA LEU A 42 15.50 14.17 11.22
C LEU A 42 14.67 15.00 12.19
N ASP A 43 15.11 16.24 12.43
CA ASP A 43 14.29 17.26 13.08
C ASP A 43 13.25 17.83 12.10
N ILE A 44 12.26 18.52 12.62
CA ILE A 44 11.14 19.08 11.84
C ILE A 44 11.62 20.01 10.73
N GLU A 45 12.64 20.83 10.99
CA GLU A 45 13.20 21.75 10.00
C GLU A 45 13.88 20.97 8.86
N SER A 46 14.55 19.85 9.17
CA SER A 46 15.17 18.99 8.17
C SER A 46 14.15 18.26 7.32
N ILE A 47 13.02 17.82 7.92
CA ILE A 47 11.93 17.18 7.18
C ILE A 47 11.31 18.19 6.21
N GLN A 48 10.99 19.38 6.68
CA GLN A 48 10.41 20.44 5.85
C GLN A 48 11.34 20.83 4.68
N TRP A 49 12.63 20.98 4.95
CA TRP A 49 13.61 21.20 3.89
C TRP A 49 13.64 20.05 2.87
N LEU A 50 13.52 18.79 3.33
CA LEU A 50 13.50 17.63 2.43
C LEU A 50 12.24 17.62 1.57
N GLU A 51 11.08 17.93 2.15
CA GLU A 51 9.81 18.05 1.42
C GLU A 51 9.90 19.07 0.30
N ASP A 52 10.29 20.31 0.64
CA ASP A 52 10.45 21.40 -0.33
C ASP A 52 11.43 20.99 -1.45
N PHE A 53 12.53 20.38 -1.05
CA PHE A 53 13.54 19.91 -1.98
C PHE A 53 13.02 18.85 -2.95
N LEU A 54 12.25 17.84 -2.48
CA LEU A 54 11.72 16.78 -3.33
C LEU A 54 10.62 17.28 -4.27
N ILE A 55 9.83 18.27 -3.85
CA ILE A 55 8.81 18.91 -4.66
C ILE A 55 9.43 19.75 -5.79
N ASP A 56 10.46 20.53 -5.48
CA ASP A 56 11.03 21.51 -6.40
C ASP A 56 11.93 20.92 -7.48
N ASN A 57 12.55 19.76 -7.22
CA ASN A 57 13.58 19.25 -8.13
C ASN A 57 13.08 18.42 -9.31
N GLY A 58 11.77 18.17 -9.45
CA GLY A 58 11.15 17.61 -10.67
C GLY A 58 11.65 16.22 -11.11
N GLN A 59 12.47 15.54 -10.31
CA GLN A 59 12.98 14.21 -10.59
C GLN A 59 11.95 13.15 -10.19
N ALA A 60 12.03 11.96 -10.79
CA ALA A 60 11.22 10.84 -10.32
C ALA A 60 11.74 10.36 -8.95
N VAL A 61 10.88 10.41 -7.94
CA VAL A 61 11.21 9.99 -6.58
C VAL A 61 10.31 8.84 -6.17
N VAL A 62 10.93 7.77 -5.66
CA VAL A 62 10.22 6.65 -5.01
C VAL A 62 10.58 6.68 -3.53
N VAL A 63 9.57 6.79 -2.68
CA VAL A 63 9.73 6.91 -1.23
C VAL A 63 8.99 5.78 -0.53
N ILE A 64 9.64 5.20 0.47
CA ILE A 64 9.04 4.32 1.46
C ILE A 64 9.17 5.04 2.81
N SER A 65 8.06 5.30 3.50
CA SER A 65 8.07 5.92 4.82
C SER A 65 6.83 5.57 5.64
N HIS A 66 7.00 5.55 6.96
CA HIS A 66 5.93 5.45 7.94
C HIS A 66 5.37 6.82 8.33
N ASP A 67 6.02 7.90 7.97
CA ASP A 67 5.55 9.27 8.20
C ASP A 67 4.46 9.62 7.18
N ARG A 68 3.21 9.50 7.61
CA ARG A 68 2.03 9.73 6.76
C ARG A 68 1.93 11.18 6.28
N ALA A 69 2.29 12.14 7.13
CA ALA A 69 2.22 13.56 6.77
C ALA A 69 3.23 13.89 5.67
N PHE A 70 4.46 13.41 5.83
CA PHE A 70 5.51 13.52 4.84
C PHE A 70 5.10 12.90 3.50
N VAL A 71 4.65 11.63 3.52
CA VAL A 71 4.24 10.94 2.30
C VAL A 71 3.08 11.65 1.62
N ASP A 72 2.07 12.10 2.37
CA ASP A 72 0.89 12.77 1.79
C ASP A 72 1.25 14.10 1.11
N HIS A 73 2.22 14.82 1.68
CA HIS A 73 2.65 16.11 1.16
C HIS A 73 3.45 16.01 -0.15
N ILE A 74 4.34 15.02 -0.25
CA ILE A 74 5.26 14.92 -1.40
C ILE A 74 4.77 14.01 -2.53
N THR A 75 3.77 13.14 -2.28
CA THR A 75 3.38 12.14 -3.27
C THR A 75 2.22 12.60 -4.15
N THR A 76 2.34 12.32 -5.43
CA THR A 76 1.27 12.48 -6.43
C THR A 76 0.74 11.14 -6.93
N ARG A 77 1.39 10.04 -6.53
CA ARG A 77 1.06 8.68 -6.95
C ARG A 77 1.41 7.71 -5.83
N THR A 78 0.51 6.80 -5.54
CA THR A 78 0.69 5.77 -4.51
C THR A 78 0.62 4.38 -5.14
N ILE A 79 1.61 3.55 -4.86
CA ILE A 79 1.66 2.15 -5.30
C ILE A 79 1.49 1.25 -4.08
N GLU A 80 0.44 0.45 -4.09
CA GLU A 80 0.19 -0.56 -3.06
C GLU A 80 0.59 -1.95 -3.59
N VAL A 81 1.36 -2.68 -2.79
CA VAL A 81 1.69 -4.08 -3.05
C VAL A 81 1.00 -4.93 -1.99
N THR A 82 0.02 -5.72 -2.39
CA THR A 82 -0.74 -6.58 -1.48
C THR A 82 -1.11 -7.90 -2.16
N MET A 83 -1.05 -9.02 -1.45
CA MET A 83 -1.40 -10.37 -1.95
C MET A 83 -0.77 -10.71 -3.32
N GLY A 84 0.47 -10.30 -3.56
CA GLY A 84 1.17 -10.54 -4.82
C GLY A 84 0.67 -9.70 -6.01
N ARG A 85 -0.20 -8.74 -5.78
CA ARG A 85 -0.73 -7.80 -6.79
C ARG A 85 -0.22 -6.40 -6.54
N ILE A 86 -0.15 -5.62 -7.60
CA ILE A 86 0.23 -4.20 -7.56
C ILE A 86 -0.98 -3.37 -7.96
N TYR A 87 -1.34 -2.41 -7.10
CA TYR A 87 -2.36 -1.41 -7.38
C TYR A 87 -1.72 -0.04 -7.49
N ASP A 88 -2.03 0.66 -8.56
CA ASP A 88 -1.46 1.95 -8.91
C ASP A 88 -2.53 3.04 -8.83
N TYR A 89 -2.37 3.94 -7.87
CA TYR A 89 -3.27 5.05 -7.64
C TYR A 89 -2.56 6.37 -7.99
N LYS A 90 -3.07 7.08 -9.00
CA LYS A 90 -2.56 8.39 -9.40
C LYS A 90 -3.10 9.49 -8.48
N VAL A 91 -2.90 9.32 -7.19
CA VAL A 91 -3.36 10.21 -6.12
C VAL A 91 -2.37 10.20 -4.96
N ASN A 92 -2.46 11.20 -4.07
CA ASN A 92 -1.69 11.25 -2.83
C ASN A 92 -2.13 10.18 -1.82
N TYR A 93 -1.42 10.07 -0.71
CA TYR A 93 -1.63 9.01 0.27
C TYR A 93 -3.01 9.07 0.94
N SER A 94 -3.51 10.25 1.30
CA SER A 94 -4.82 10.41 1.93
C SER A 94 -5.96 9.98 1.02
N GLN A 95 -5.91 10.37 -0.25
CA GLN A 95 -6.88 9.95 -1.24
C GLN A 95 -6.79 8.45 -1.55
N TYR A 96 -5.58 7.89 -1.58
CA TYR A 96 -5.37 6.45 -1.70
C TYR A 96 -6.07 5.68 -0.58
N LEU A 97 -5.95 6.12 0.68
CA LEU A 97 -6.61 5.45 1.80
C LEU A 97 -8.13 5.38 1.61
N GLN A 98 -8.74 6.44 1.08
CA GLN A 98 -10.17 6.45 0.78
C GLN A 98 -10.53 5.45 -0.33
N LEU A 99 -9.79 5.50 -1.44
CA LEU A 99 -10.00 4.57 -2.57
C LEU A 99 -9.75 3.10 -2.18
N ARG A 100 -8.76 2.85 -1.33
CA ARG A 100 -8.49 1.52 -0.78
C ARG A 100 -9.68 1.01 0.03
N LYS A 101 -10.25 1.87 0.88
CA LYS A 101 -11.43 1.52 1.69
C LYS A 101 -12.62 1.18 0.80
N GLU A 102 -12.93 2.02 -0.19
CA GLU A 102 -14.01 1.78 -1.14
C GLU A 102 -13.82 0.47 -1.93
N ARG A 103 -12.60 0.19 -2.40
CA ARG A 103 -12.28 -1.07 -3.07
C ARG A 103 -12.55 -2.27 -2.17
N ARG A 104 -12.12 -2.22 -0.90
CA ARG A 104 -12.34 -3.31 0.05
C ARG A 104 -13.82 -3.53 0.35
N GLU A 105 -14.58 -2.46 0.51
CA GLU A 105 -16.04 -2.57 0.70
C GLU A 105 -16.72 -3.22 -0.50
N GLN A 106 -16.26 -2.92 -1.72
CA GLN A 106 -16.76 -3.57 -2.94
C GLN A 106 -16.35 -5.05 -2.99
N GLN A 107 -15.10 -5.37 -2.68
CA GLN A 107 -14.61 -6.76 -2.60
C GLN A 107 -15.42 -7.56 -1.56
N GLN A 108 -15.65 -7.00 -0.38
CA GLN A 108 -16.43 -7.66 0.67
C GLN A 108 -17.86 -7.93 0.23
N LYS A 109 -18.53 -6.96 -0.37
CA LYS A 109 -19.88 -7.16 -0.89
C LYS A 109 -19.93 -8.26 -1.95
N ALA A 110 -19.00 -8.24 -2.91
CA ALA A 110 -18.92 -9.25 -3.94
C ALA A 110 -18.65 -10.66 -3.36
N TYR A 111 -17.79 -10.74 -2.36
CA TYR A 111 -17.53 -11.99 -1.62
C TYR A 111 -18.79 -12.50 -0.91
N ASP A 112 -19.48 -11.63 -0.17
CA ASP A 112 -20.70 -12.00 0.57
C ASP A 112 -21.82 -12.47 -0.38
N GLU A 113 -22.01 -11.79 -1.51
CA GLU A 113 -22.95 -12.19 -2.56
C GLU A 113 -22.57 -13.55 -3.17
N GLN A 114 -21.28 -13.78 -3.42
CA GLN A 114 -20.79 -15.06 -3.90
C GLN A 114 -21.02 -16.18 -2.89
N GLN A 115 -20.72 -15.95 -1.60
CA GLN A 115 -20.95 -16.94 -0.54
C GLN A 115 -22.42 -17.28 -0.39
N LYS A 116 -23.31 -16.29 -0.49
CA LYS A 116 -24.76 -16.51 -0.49
C LYS A 116 -25.20 -17.37 -1.67
N MET A 117 -24.75 -17.06 -2.87
CA MET A 117 -25.03 -17.84 -4.08
C MET A 117 -24.52 -19.29 -3.97
N ILE A 118 -23.32 -19.48 -3.40
CA ILE A 118 -22.76 -20.82 -3.14
C ILE A 118 -23.64 -21.58 -2.15
N ALA A 119 -24.07 -20.95 -1.06
CA ALA A 119 -24.92 -21.57 -0.05
C ALA A 119 -26.28 -21.98 -0.62
N GLU A 120 -26.95 -21.09 -1.34
CA GLU A 120 -28.24 -21.37 -2.00
C GLU A 120 -28.12 -22.51 -3.05
N THR A 121 -26.99 -22.50 -3.79
CA THR A 121 -26.76 -23.55 -4.78
C THR A 121 -26.49 -24.91 -4.13
N ARG A 122 -25.75 -24.96 -3.03
CA ARG A 122 -25.51 -26.18 -2.24
C ARG A 122 -26.84 -26.72 -1.65
N GLU A 123 -27.66 -25.83 -1.08
CA GLU A 123 -28.95 -26.19 -0.54
C GLU A 123 -29.86 -26.79 -1.64
N PHE A 124 -29.89 -26.19 -2.82
CA PHE A 124 -30.64 -26.74 -3.95
C PHE A 124 -30.15 -28.14 -4.34
N ILE A 125 -28.83 -28.34 -4.43
CA ILE A 125 -28.23 -29.63 -4.77
C ILE A 125 -28.65 -30.68 -3.74
N GLU A 126 -28.53 -30.41 -2.44
CA GLU A 126 -28.91 -31.35 -1.38
C GLU A 126 -30.41 -31.66 -1.38
N ARG A 127 -31.25 -30.64 -1.56
CA ARG A 127 -32.75 -30.82 -1.58
C ARG A 127 -33.23 -31.69 -2.74
N PHE A 128 -32.58 -31.61 -3.89
CA PHE A 128 -33.01 -32.31 -5.11
C PHE A 128 -32.09 -33.46 -5.53
N LYS A 129 -31.11 -33.83 -4.70
CA LYS A 129 -30.27 -35.00 -4.87
C LYS A 129 -31.11 -36.27 -4.92
N GLY A 130 -31.03 -37.00 -6.04
CA GLY A 130 -31.82 -38.21 -6.27
C GLY A 130 -33.19 -38.00 -6.90
N THR A 131 -33.64 -36.77 -7.17
CA THR A 131 -34.89 -36.50 -7.88
C THR A 131 -34.65 -36.59 -9.39
N TYR A 132 -35.23 -37.62 -10.03
CA TYR A 132 -35.01 -37.90 -11.46
C TYR A 132 -35.29 -36.70 -12.36
N SER A 133 -36.41 -36.00 -12.14
CA SER A 133 -36.78 -34.82 -12.95
C SER A 133 -35.86 -33.61 -12.80
N LYS A 134 -35.00 -33.59 -11.79
CA LYS A 134 -34.07 -32.50 -11.49
C LYS A 134 -32.58 -32.86 -11.73
N THR A 135 -32.28 -34.08 -12.15
CA THR A 135 -30.91 -34.60 -12.30
C THR A 135 -30.04 -33.69 -13.15
N LEU A 136 -30.52 -33.22 -14.30
CA LEU A 136 -29.73 -32.33 -15.18
C LEU A 136 -29.47 -30.97 -14.53
N GLN A 137 -30.42 -30.42 -13.81
CA GLN A 137 -30.26 -29.13 -13.10
C GLN A 137 -29.25 -29.25 -11.95
N VAL A 138 -29.29 -30.34 -11.19
CA VAL A 138 -28.32 -30.63 -10.13
C VAL A 138 -26.95 -30.78 -10.70
N GLN A 139 -26.75 -31.58 -11.75
CA GLN A 139 -25.43 -31.76 -12.40
C GLN A 139 -24.87 -30.45 -12.94
N SER A 140 -25.70 -29.60 -13.55
CA SER A 140 -25.31 -28.29 -14.03
C SER A 140 -24.81 -27.39 -12.90
N ARG A 141 -25.51 -27.38 -11.76
CA ARG A 141 -25.11 -26.57 -10.59
C ARG A 141 -23.85 -27.08 -9.90
N VAL A 142 -23.66 -28.39 -9.83
CA VAL A 142 -22.39 -28.98 -9.36
C VAL A 142 -21.23 -28.53 -10.22
N LYS A 143 -21.34 -28.67 -11.54
CA LYS A 143 -20.30 -28.22 -12.48
C LYS A 143 -20.04 -26.71 -12.39
N MET A 144 -21.07 -25.92 -12.10
CA MET A 144 -20.91 -24.47 -11.90
C MET A 144 -20.07 -24.19 -10.64
N LEU A 145 -20.35 -24.87 -9.52
CA LEU A 145 -19.56 -24.71 -8.28
C LEU A 145 -18.11 -25.20 -8.43
N GLU A 146 -17.89 -26.29 -9.18
CA GLU A 146 -16.54 -26.82 -9.44
C GLU A 146 -15.66 -25.86 -10.25
N LYS A 147 -16.26 -25.03 -11.10
CA LYS A 147 -15.56 -24.05 -11.95
C LYS A 147 -15.49 -22.65 -11.35
N LEU A 148 -16.15 -22.44 -10.21
CA LEU A 148 -16.25 -21.14 -9.59
C LEU A 148 -14.91 -20.77 -8.93
N GLU A 149 -14.32 -19.66 -9.35
CA GLU A 149 -13.21 -19.05 -8.63
C GLU A 149 -13.75 -18.33 -7.38
N ILE A 150 -13.21 -18.71 -6.23
CA ILE A 150 -13.57 -18.08 -4.96
C ILE A 150 -12.92 -16.70 -4.91
N LEU A 151 -13.74 -15.67 -4.67
CA LEU A 151 -13.25 -14.32 -4.50
C LEU A 151 -12.46 -14.20 -3.18
N GLU A 152 -11.36 -13.49 -3.23
CA GLU A 152 -10.55 -13.16 -2.06
C GLU A 152 -10.75 -11.68 -1.72
N VAL A 153 -10.81 -11.37 -0.44
CA VAL A 153 -10.86 -10.00 0.07
C VAL A 153 -9.49 -9.65 0.62
N ASP A 154 -8.98 -8.49 0.25
CA ASP A 154 -7.71 -7.99 0.79
C ASP A 154 -7.79 -7.91 2.33
N GLU A 155 -6.82 -8.52 3.02
CA GLU A 155 -6.77 -8.51 4.49
C GLU A 155 -6.68 -7.07 5.04
N GLU A 156 -7.33 -6.84 6.17
CA GLU A 156 -7.06 -5.63 6.96
C GLU A 156 -5.67 -5.74 7.56
N ASP A 157 -4.87 -4.69 7.36
CA ASP A 157 -3.66 -4.53 8.16
C ASP A 157 -4.06 -4.23 9.62
N THR A 158 -4.39 -5.31 10.33
CA THR A 158 -4.73 -5.28 11.76
C THR A 158 -3.48 -5.38 12.63
N SER A 159 -2.30 -5.09 12.11
CA SER A 159 -1.06 -5.02 12.89
C SER A 159 -1.13 -3.84 13.88
N ALA A 160 -2.12 -3.90 14.78
CA ALA A 160 -2.15 -3.05 15.96
C ALA A 160 -0.94 -3.45 16.83
N LEU A 161 0.02 -2.56 16.93
CA LEU A 161 1.14 -2.67 17.84
C LEU A 161 0.60 -2.85 19.26
N ARG A 162 0.55 -4.09 19.74
CA ARG A 162 0.20 -4.38 21.14
C ARG A 162 1.40 -4.05 22.01
N LEU A 163 1.60 -2.79 22.31
CA LEU A 163 2.53 -2.36 23.36
C LEU A 163 1.98 -2.82 24.72
N LYS A 164 2.56 -3.90 25.26
CA LYS A 164 2.43 -4.20 26.69
C LYS A 164 3.47 -3.36 27.41
N PHE A 165 3.03 -2.32 28.09
CA PHE A 165 3.87 -1.66 29.08
C PHE A 165 3.97 -2.56 30.31
N PRO A 166 5.17 -2.68 30.94
CA PRO A 166 5.36 -3.44 32.16
C PRO A 166 4.66 -2.80 33.35
#